data_f40e98874df43cb2750f7ae7f1476626
#
_entry.id   f40e98874df43cb2750f7ae7f1476626
#
_cell.length_a   1.000
_cell.length_b   1.000
_cell.length_c   1.000
_cell.angle_alpha   90.00
_cell.angle_beta   90.00
_cell.angle_gamma   90.00
#
_symmetry.space_group_name_H-M   'P 1'
#
loop_
_entity.id
_entity.type
_entity.pdbx_description
1 polymer ?
#
loop_
_entity_poly.entity_id
_entity_poly.type
_entity_poly.pdbx_seq_one_letter_code
_entity_poly.pdbx_strand_id
1 'polypeptide(L)'
;TYATDREYRAELDLYPANVFYNLGLAVERTADTNAYAETSAHFTFNAKATHAAEEREVYVLVIGETARACNFSLFGYGRETTPRMAGMEGLVAFPKAVTQSNTTHKSVPMLLSAVSAEDFNSIYTQKGIITAFKEAGFHTVFISNQRPNRSFIDFFGEEADEWTFIKERNPEAAAIGDEAMLPEVAKTLAKGRQKEFIVLHMYGSHFNYRERYPRQAAFFKPDDATEAKAKNREQLVNAYDNTIRFTDSFIAELSAMLGKTGAQSALLYTSDHGENI
;
A
#
# COMPACT_ATOMS: atom_id res chain seq x y z
N THR A 1 19.78 -16.61 -15.06
CA THR A 1 20.30 -17.58 -14.07
C THR A 1 20.75 -16.79 -12.85
N TYR A 2 19.86 -16.59 -11.88
CA TYR A 2 20.25 -16.16 -10.55
C TYR A 2 20.63 -17.43 -9.77
N ALA A 3 21.82 -17.92 -9.97
CA ALA A 3 22.48 -18.77 -9.00
C ALA A 3 23.01 -17.84 -7.92
N THR A 4 22.23 -17.62 -6.88
CA THR A 4 22.75 -17.03 -5.67
C THR A 4 23.60 -18.09 -5.00
N ASP A 5 24.86 -17.78 -4.71
CA ASP A 5 25.71 -18.52 -3.76
C ASP A 5 25.10 -18.39 -2.36
N ARG A 6 23.96 -19.06 -2.15
CA ARG A 6 23.34 -19.14 -0.83
C ARG A 6 24.12 -20.17 -0.04
N GLU A 7 24.81 -19.73 1.00
CA GLU A 7 25.43 -20.65 1.95
C GLU A 7 24.38 -21.60 2.53
N TYR A 8 24.69 -22.91 2.51
CA TYR A 8 23.85 -23.94 3.12
C TYR A 8 23.76 -23.71 4.63
N ARG A 9 22.55 -23.62 5.14
CA ARG A 9 22.27 -23.49 6.57
C ARG A 9 21.38 -24.65 7.00
N ALA A 10 21.95 -25.53 7.83
CA ALA A 10 21.24 -26.75 8.26
C ALA A 10 19.89 -26.48 8.89
N GLU A 11 19.77 -25.40 9.66
CA GLU A 11 18.53 -24.98 10.31
C GLU A 11 17.46 -24.46 9.34
N LEU A 12 17.83 -24.08 8.11
CA LEU A 12 16.90 -23.62 7.08
C LEU A 12 16.66 -24.63 5.97
N ASP A 13 17.68 -25.44 5.64
CA ASP A 13 17.70 -26.23 4.44
C ASP A 13 17.53 -27.75 4.70
N LEU A 14 17.72 -28.21 5.96
CA LEU A 14 17.63 -29.64 6.30
C LEU A 14 16.30 -29.97 6.99
N TYR A 15 15.54 -30.88 6.41
CA TYR A 15 14.38 -31.48 7.08
C TYR A 15 14.83 -32.58 8.07
N PRO A 16 14.29 -32.68 9.30
CA PRO A 16 13.22 -31.83 9.88
C PRO A 16 13.72 -30.60 10.66
N ALA A 17 15.02 -30.30 10.67
CA ALA A 17 15.60 -29.19 11.45
C ALA A 17 14.93 -27.85 11.10
N ASN A 18 14.67 -27.60 9.83
CA ASN A 18 13.98 -26.40 9.35
C ASN A 18 12.56 -26.23 9.91
N VAL A 19 11.84 -27.33 10.18
CA VAL A 19 10.49 -27.28 10.77
C VAL A 19 10.56 -26.77 12.22
N PHE A 20 11.46 -27.34 13.03
CA PHE A 20 11.62 -26.93 14.43
C PHE A 20 12.17 -25.50 14.54
N TYR A 21 13.13 -25.14 13.69
CA TYR A 21 13.66 -23.80 13.64
C TYR A 21 12.60 -22.77 13.29
N ASN A 22 11.82 -23.01 12.22
CA ASN A 22 10.75 -22.13 11.81
C ASN A 22 9.61 -22.05 12.83
N LEU A 23 9.32 -23.14 13.54
CA LEU A 23 8.36 -23.13 14.64
C LEU A 23 8.86 -22.24 15.80
N GLY A 24 10.13 -22.36 16.16
CA GLY A 24 10.75 -21.49 17.18
C GLY A 24 10.65 -20.02 16.80
N LEU A 25 11.02 -19.67 15.56
CA LEU A 25 10.90 -18.31 15.04
C LEU A 25 9.44 -17.81 15.02
N ALA A 26 8.50 -18.67 14.70
CA ALA A 26 7.08 -18.29 14.69
C ALA A 26 6.58 -17.98 16.10
N VAL A 27 6.98 -18.76 17.10
CA VAL A 27 6.65 -18.51 18.52
C VAL A 27 7.27 -17.19 19.00
N GLU A 28 8.56 -16.97 18.74
CA GLU A 28 9.28 -15.74 19.11
C GLU A 28 8.59 -14.51 18.48
N ARG A 29 8.39 -14.51 17.17
CA ARG A 29 7.74 -13.40 16.46
C ARG A 29 6.31 -13.14 16.93
N THR A 30 5.58 -14.20 17.30
CA THR A 30 4.23 -14.05 17.85
C THR A 30 4.29 -13.38 19.22
N ALA A 31 5.26 -13.75 20.08
CA ALA A 31 5.46 -13.11 21.37
C ALA A 31 5.82 -11.63 21.21
N ASP A 32 6.79 -11.31 20.33
CA ASP A 32 7.20 -9.94 20.05
C ASP A 32 6.05 -9.10 19.47
N THR A 33 5.26 -9.68 18.57
CA THR A 33 4.07 -9.05 18.00
C THR A 33 3.03 -8.74 19.07
N ASN A 34 2.79 -9.68 20.01
CA ASN A 34 1.85 -9.47 21.11
C ASN A 34 2.35 -8.42 22.11
N ALA A 35 3.66 -8.29 22.28
CA ALA A 35 4.28 -7.30 23.15
C ALA A 35 4.36 -5.89 22.51
N TYR A 36 4.06 -5.74 21.21
CA TYR A 36 4.27 -4.50 20.46
C TYR A 36 3.66 -3.26 21.11
N ALA A 37 2.46 -3.38 21.67
CA ALA A 37 1.80 -2.26 22.34
C ALA A 37 2.63 -1.70 23.52
N GLU A 38 3.34 -2.57 24.24
CA GLU A 38 4.22 -2.19 25.37
C GLU A 38 5.58 -1.72 24.89
N THR A 39 6.21 -2.46 23.98
CA THR A 39 7.57 -2.18 23.51
C THR A 39 7.68 -0.90 22.69
N SER A 40 6.62 -0.50 22.00
CA SER A 40 6.54 0.73 21.22
C SER A 40 5.90 1.92 21.98
N ALA A 41 5.44 1.71 23.23
CA ALA A 41 4.65 2.71 23.98
C ALA A 41 5.39 4.05 24.21
N HIS A 42 6.70 4.01 24.32
CA HIS A 42 7.54 5.19 24.58
C HIS A 42 8.24 5.72 23.32
N PHE A 43 7.97 5.12 22.17
CA PHE A 43 8.57 5.59 20.93
C PHE A 43 7.97 6.95 20.52
N THR A 44 8.81 7.86 20.09
CA THR A 44 8.42 9.17 19.56
C THR A 44 9.37 9.59 18.44
N PHE A 45 8.83 10.22 17.41
CA PHE A 45 9.59 10.87 16.35
C PHE A 45 10.06 12.26 16.76
N ASN A 46 9.47 12.87 17.78
CA ASN A 46 9.60 14.29 18.13
C ASN A 46 9.28 15.20 16.91
N ALA A 47 8.34 14.79 16.07
CA ALA A 47 7.98 15.47 14.85
C ALA A 47 7.22 16.78 15.15
N LYS A 48 7.50 17.81 14.34
CA LYS A 48 6.86 19.13 14.45
C LYS A 48 6.47 19.63 13.07
N ALA A 49 5.30 20.25 12.99
CA ALA A 49 4.93 20.97 11.78
C ALA A 49 5.87 22.20 11.59
N THR A 50 6.24 22.45 10.33
CA THR A 50 7.09 23.59 9.95
C THR A 50 6.27 24.76 9.40
N HIS A 51 5.02 24.51 8.95
CA HIS A 51 4.11 25.54 8.47
C HIS A 51 3.22 26.05 9.62
N ALA A 52 2.67 27.24 9.43
CA ALA A 52 1.80 27.87 10.41
C ALA A 52 0.54 27.03 10.69
N ALA A 53 0.01 27.13 11.90
CA ALA A 53 -1.15 26.33 12.31
C ALA A 53 -2.41 26.70 11.52
N GLU A 54 -2.50 27.92 11.04
CA GLU A 54 -3.60 28.49 10.27
C GLU A 54 -3.60 28.05 8.80
N GLU A 55 -2.46 27.56 8.29
CA GLU A 55 -2.37 27.03 6.94
C GLU A 55 -3.07 25.68 6.86
N ARG A 56 -4.03 25.58 5.95
CA ARG A 56 -4.72 24.31 5.72
C ARG A 56 -3.86 23.38 4.86
N GLU A 57 -3.56 22.22 5.39
CA GLU A 57 -2.73 21.21 4.73
C GLU A 57 -3.43 19.84 4.72
N VAL A 58 -3.44 19.20 3.55
CA VAL A 58 -3.98 17.85 3.38
C VAL A 58 -2.97 17.02 2.62
N TYR A 59 -2.42 16.01 3.27
CA TYR A 59 -1.46 15.08 2.68
C TYR A 59 -2.07 13.70 2.57
N VAL A 60 -1.88 13.04 1.42
CA VAL A 60 -2.40 11.70 1.16
C VAL A 60 -1.26 10.78 0.72
N LEU A 61 -1.09 9.69 1.44
CA LEU A 61 -0.22 8.57 1.05
C LEU A 61 -1.09 7.43 0.53
N VAL A 62 -0.91 7.06 -0.72
CA VAL A 62 -1.58 5.91 -1.34
C VAL A 62 -0.58 4.78 -1.51
N ILE A 63 -0.82 3.68 -0.82
CA ILE A 63 -0.06 2.44 -0.95
C ILE A 63 -0.85 1.52 -1.87
N GLY A 64 -0.35 1.36 -3.10
CA GLY A 64 -0.85 0.39 -4.07
C GLY A 64 -0.33 -1.01 -3.76
N GLU A 65 -0.86 -1.99 -4.45
CA GLU A 65 -0.55 -3.40 -4.28
C GLU A 65 -0.12 -3.99 -5.62
N THR A 66 1.04 -4.65 -5.65
CA THR A 66 1.51 -5.50 -6.76
C THR A 66 1.69 -4.77 -8.12
N ALA A 67 1.70 -3.44 -8.16
CA ALA A 67 1.79 -2.66 -9.40
C ALA A 67 3.25 -2.35 -9.79
N ARG A 68 3.79 -3.05 -10.80
CA ARG A 68 5.18 -2.86 -11.23
C ARG A 68 5.35 -1.69 -12.20
N ALA A 69 6.39 -0.89 -12.01
CA ALA A 69 6.68 0.31 -12.79
C ALA A 69 6.78 0.07 -14.31
N CYS A 70 7.30 -1.10 -14.74
CA CYS A 70 7.45 -1.41 -16.16
C CYS A 70 6.14 -1.59 -16.94
N ASN A 71 4.98 -1.63 -16.26
CA ASN A 71 3.66 -1.63 -16.89
C ASN A 71 2.97 -0.25 -16.86
N PHE A 72 3.65 0.81 -16.41
CA PHE A 72 3.12 2.17 -16.46
C PHE A 72 3.57 2.85 -17.78
N SER A 73 2.61 3.29 -18.59
CA SER A 73 2.91 4.09 -19.79
C SER A 73 3.65 5.37 -19.45
N LEU A 74 3.44 5.93 -18.26
CA LEU A 74 4.18 7.06 -17.71
C LEU A 74 5.70 6.82 -17.67
N PHE A 75 6.14 5.56 -17.55
CA PHE A 75 7.55 5.16 -17.54
C PHE A 75 8.03 4.52 -18.87
N GLY A 76 7.23 4.66 -19.94
CA GLY A 76 7.60 4.20 -21.27
C GLY A 76 7.07 2.81 -21.65
N TYR A 77 6.13 2.25 -20.90
CA TYR A 77 5.43 1.05 -21.32
C TYR A 77 4.64 1.29 -22.60
N GLY A 78 4.71 0.36 -23.58
CA GLY A 78 4.13 0.53 -24.90
C GLY A 78 2.59 0.49 -24.97
N ARG A 79 1.91 0.21 -23.86
CA ARG A 79 0.44 0.20 -23.76
C ARG A 79 -0.03 1.34 -22.87
N GLU A 80 -1.15 1.96 -23.23
CA GLU A 80 -1.69 3.14 -22.55
C GLU A 80 -2.37 2.79 -21.22
N THR A 81 -1.56 2.54 -20.19
CA THR A 81 -2.01 2.12 -18.86
C THR A 81 -2.18 3.28 -17.87
N THR A 82 -1.50 4.42 -18.07
CA THR A 82 -1.55 5.56 -17.16
C THR A 82 -1.81 6.89 -17.87
N PRO A 83 -2.87 7.00 -18.73
CA PRO A 83 -3.12 8.20 -19.53
C PRO A 83 -3.53 9.42 -18.70
N ARG A 84 -4.23 9.22 -17.58
CA ARG A 84 -4.69 10.33 -16.73
C ARG A 84 -3.55 10.91 -15.92
N MET A 85 -2.70 10.07 -15.29
CA MET A 85 -1.51 10.54 -14.59
C MET A 85 -0.57 11.30 -15.53
N ALA A 86 -0.37 10.83 -16.76
CA ALA A 86 0.49 11.50 -17.73
C ALA A 86 0.04 12.93 -18.07
N GLY A 87 -1.24 13.25 -17.91
CA GLY A 87 -1.81 14.58 -18.11
C GLY A 87 -1.99 15.41 -16.83
N MET A 88 -1.58 14.91 -15.65
CA MET A 88 -1.76 15.63 -14.40
C MET A 88 -0.75 16.76 -14.24
N GLU A 89 -1.25 17.96 -13.94
CA GLU A 89 -0.40 19.10 -13.60
C GLU A 89 0.30 18.87 -12.25
N GLY A 90 1.57 19.23 -12.17
CA GLY A 90 2.37 19.08 -10.94
C GLY A 90 2.81 17.64 -10.62
N LEU A 91 2.60 16.69 -11.56
CA LEU A 91 3.08 15.33 -11.37
C LEU A 91 4.59 15.26 -11.35
N VAL A 92 5.14 14.61 -10.33
CA VAL A 92 6.57 14.24 -10.25
C VAL A 92 6.67 12.72 -10.26
N ALA A 93 7.36 12.18 -11.27
CA ALA A 93 7.50 10.74 -11.47
C ALA A 93 8.88 10.24 -11.01
N PHE A 94 8.93 9.10 -10.31
CA PHE A 94 10.13 8.46 -9.79
C PHE A 94 10.39 7.11 -10.49
N PRO A 95 10.99 7.10 -11.69
CA PRO A 95 11.11 5.88 -12.51
C PRO A 95 12.12 4.85 -11.96
N LYS A 96 12.92 5.21 -10.97
CA LYS A 96 13.94 4.35 -10.34
C LYS A 96 13.60 3.93 -8.91
N ALA A 97 12.35 4.06 -8.51
CA ALA A 97 11.91 3.57 -7.21
C ALA A 97 11.96 2.02 -7.18
N VAL A 98 12.49 1.48 -6.10
CA VAL A 98 12.59 0.02 -5.87
C VAL A 98 12.03 -0.33 -4.50
N THR A 99 11.38 -1.47 -4.39
CA THR A 99 10.93 -1.99 -3.11
C THR A 99 12.03 -2.75 -2.39
N GLN A 100 12.00 -2.73 -1.07
CA GLN A 100 12.92 -3.51 -0.23
C GLN A 100 12.45 -4.95 0.01
N SER A 101 11.20 -5.28 -0.36
CA SER A 101 10.63 -6.63 -0.24
C SER A 101 9.61 -6.87 -1.35
N ASN A 102 9.46 -8.14 -1.72
CA ASN A 102 8.47 -8.60 -2.71
C ASN A 102 7.22 -9.20 -2.05
N THR A 103 6.96 -8.86 -0.80
CA THR A 103 5.80 -9.36 -0.05
C THR A 103 5.16 -8.24 0.75
N THR A 104 3.85 -8.10 0.65
CA THR A 104 3.04 -7.03 1.24
C THR A 104 3.24 -6.89 2.75
N HIS A 105 3.27 -8.01 3.48
CA HIS A 105 3.43 -8.01 4.94
C HIS A 105 4.81 -7.51 5.43
N LYS A 106 5.78 -7.33 4.53
CA LYS A 106 7.07 -6.70 4.82
C LYS A 106 7.20 -5.32 4.19
N SER A 107 6.83 -5.19 2.91
CA SER A 107 7.00 -3.94 2.17
C SER A 107 6.11 -2.82 2.72
N VAL A 108 4.85 -3.10 3.03
CA VAL A 108 3.94 -2.06 3.54
C VAL A 108 4.37 -1.53 4.93
N PRO A 109 4.73 -2.36 5.90
CA PRO A 109 5.32 -1.84 7.15
C PRO A 109 6.57 -1.00 6.94
N MET A 110 7.47 -1.36 6.01
CA MET A 110 8.65 -0.55 5.68
C MET A 110 8.28 0.77 4.97
N LEU A 111 7.17 0.83 4.23
CA LEU A 111 6.65 2.07 3.65
C LEU A 111 5.99 2.98 4.72
N LEU A 112 5.43 2.37 5.77
CA LEU A 112 4.73 3.09 6.84
C LEU A 112 5.64 3.47 8.01
N SER A 113 6.91 3.08 8.01
CA SER A 113 7.83 3.31 9.14
C SER A 113 9.25 3.66 8.67
N ALA A 114 10.15 3.88 9.61
CA ALA A 114 11.58 4.05 9.34
C ALA A 114 12.35 2.70 9.26
N VAL A 115 11.65 1.59 9.39
CA VAL A 115 12.21 0.23 9.34
C VAL A 115 12.71 -0.10 7.94
N SER A 116 13.85 -0.76 7.84
CA SER A 116 14.43 -1.22 6.58
C SER A 116 14.55 -2.74 6.50
N ALA A 117 14.85 -3.26 5.32
CA ALA A 117 15.14 -4.69 5.15
C ALA A 117 16.41 -5.15 5.89
N GLU A 118 17.34 -4.23 6.15
CA GLU A 118 18.59 -4.48 6.87
C GLU A 118 18.38 -4.55 8.38
N ASP A 119 17.41 -3.77 8.90
CA ASP A 119 17.03 -3.75 10.32
C ASP A 119 15.51 -3.91 10.47
N PHE A 120 14.98 -5.04 10.01
CA PHE A 120 13.55 -5.29 10.09
C PHE A 120 13.07 -5.54 11.53
N ASN A 121 13.94 -6.01 12.42
CA ASN A 121 13.54 -6.32 13.79
C ASN A 121 13.22 -5.07 14.63
N SER A 122 13.68 -3.90 14.24
CA SER A 122 13.30 -2.64 14.88
C SER A 122 11.79 -2.33 14.81
N ILE A 123 11.05 -3.04 13.92
CA ILE A 123 9.59 -2.93 13.79
C ILE A 123 8.85 -3.19 15.12
N TYR A 124 9.39 -4.05 15.97
CA TYR A 124 8.76 -4.41 17.26
C TYR A 124 8.82 -3.30 18.32
N THR A 125 9.57 -2.24 18.06
CA THR A 125 9.79 -1.14 19.03
C THR A 125 9.52 0.25 18.46
N GLN A 126 9.19 0.36 17.18
CA GLN A 126 8.95 1.63 16.49
C GLN A 126 7.48 1.85 16.17
N LYS A 127 7.12 3.13 15.99
CA LYS A 127 5.81 3.56 15.47
C LYS A 127 5.89 3.88 13.98
N GLY A 128 4.72 3.96 13.34
CA GLY A 128 4.60 4.32 11.94
C GLY A 128 4.58 5.83 11.68
N ILE A 129 4.67 6.20 10.39
CA ILE A 129 4.60 7.60 9.93
C ILE A 129 3.32 8.31 10.38
N ILE A 130 2.24 7.57 10.61
CA ILE A 130 0.97 8.10 11.13
C ILE A 130 1.20 8.76 12.47
N THR A 131 1.97 8.13 13.38
CA THR A 131 2.33 8.73 14.65
C THR A 131 3.17 10.01 14.48
N ALA A 132 4.11 10.05 13.51
CA ALA A 132 4.86 11.27 13.23
C ALA A 132 3.94 12.44 12.82
N PHE A 133 2.96 12.21 11.98
CA PHE A 133 1.98 13.22 11.60
C PHE A 133 1.09 13.64 12.78
N LYS A 134 0.70 12.72 13.66
CA LYS A 134 -0.03 13.05 14.91
C LYS A 134 0.78 13.96 15.81
N GLU A 135 2.06 13.63 16.04
CA GLU A 135 2.98 14.46 16.83
C GLU A 135 3.12 15.87 16.23
N ALA A 136 3.09 15.98 14.90
CA ALA A 136 3.12 17.25 14.17
C ALA A 136 1.77 18.01 14.17
N GLY A 137 0.73 17.49 14.85
CA GLY A 137 -0.57 18.14 15.00
C GLY A 137 -1.56 17.86 13.86
N PHE A 138 -1.31 16.88 13.01
CA PHE A 138 -2.26 16.45 11.99
C PHE A 138 -3.31 15.51 12.59
N HIS A 139 -4.55 15.66 12.16
CA HIS A 139 -5.54 14.62 12.31
C HIS A 139 -5.26 13.52 11.28
N THR A 140 -5.26 12.29 11.69
CA THR A 140 -4.80 11.17 10.87
C THR A 140 -5.91 10.18 10.59
N VAL A 141 -5.98 9.70 9.34
CA VAL A 141 -6.99 8.74 8.89
C VAL A 141 -6.32 7.62 8.10
N PHE A 142 -6.65 6.37 8.43
CA PHE A 142 -6.22 5.19 7.68
C PHE A 142 -7.43 4.49 7.08
N ILE A 143 -7.40 4.26 5.77
CA ILE A 143 -8.48 3.56 5.05
C ILE A 143 -7.85 2.42 4.25
N SER A 144 -8.23 1.19 4.56
CA SER A 144 -7.73 0.01 3.86
C SER A 144 -8.87 -0.72 3.13
N ASN A 145 -8.63 -1.08 1.87
CA ASN A 145 -9.48 -1.99 1.12
C ASN A 145 -9.02 -3.45 1.23
N GLN A 146 -8.11 -3.75 2.15
CA GLN A 146 -7.73 -5.11 2.51
C GLN A 146 -8.42 -5.53 3.82
N ARG A 147 -8.41 -6.84 4.13
CA ARG A 147 -8.92 -7.34 5.40
C ARG A 147 -7.84 -7.23 6.47
N PRO A 148 -8.18 -6.86 7.71
CA PRO A 148 -7.23 -6.88 8.80
C PRO A 148 -6.77 -8.34 9.05
N ASN A 149 -5.50 -8.50 9.38
CA ASN A 149 -4.87 -9.81 9.60
C ASN A 149 -3.95 -9.86 10.83
N ARG A 150 -4.01 -8.83 11.68
CA ARG A 150 -3.16 -8.64 12.87
C ARG A 150 -1.67 -8.58 12.55
N SER A 151 -1.33 -7.98 11.41
CA SER A 151 0.06 -7.68 11.04
C SER A 151 0.43 -6.25 11.42
N PHE A 152 1.70 -5.89 11.20
CA PHE A 152 2.15 -4.51 11.38
C PHE A 152 1.48 -3.50 10.45
N ILE A 153 0.83 -3.95 9.36
CA ILE A 153 -0.01 -3.09 8.53
C ILE A 153 -1.18 -2.56 9.35
N ASP A 154 -1.86 -3.47 10.06
CA ASP A 154 -3.00 -3.12 10.91
C ASP A 154 -2.55 -2.27 12.10
N PHE A 155 -1.47 -2.67 12.78
CA PHE A 155 -0.96 -1.92 13.95
C PHE A 155 -0.58 -0.48 13.60
N PHE A 156 0.12 -0.26 12.49
CA PHE A 156 0.45 1.08 12.03
C PHE A 156 -0.78 1.84 11.53
N GLY A 157 -1.74 1.16 10.89
CA GLY A 157 -3.01 1.76 10.51
C GLY A 157 -3.85 2.21 11.70
N GLU A 158 -3.89 1.40 12.75
CA GLU A 158 -4.63 1.67 14.01
C GLU A 158 -3.98 2.76 14.87
N GLU A 159 -2.76 3.23 14.53
CA GLU A 159 -2.20 4.45 15.11
C GLU A 159 -2.99 5.71 14.74
N ALA A 160 -3.75 5.68 13.63
CA ALA A 160 -4.54 6.80 13.17
C ALA A 160 -5.65 7.19 14.16
N ASP A 161 -6.07 8.47 14.13
CA ASP A 161 -7.20 8.92 14.94
C ASP A 161 -8.53 8.28 14.47
N GLU A 162 -8.62 8.00 13.16
CA GLU A 162 -9.73 7.26 12.55
C GLU A 162 -9.16 6.20 11.61
N TRP A 163 -9.63 4.95 11.72
CA TRP A 163 -9.27 3.90 10.76
C TRP A 163 -10.47 3.09 10.30
N THR A 164 -10.37 2.55 9.10
CA THR A 164 -11.43 1.77 8.47
C THR A 164 -10.85 0.69 7.57
N PHE A 165 -11.29 -0.55 7.80
CA PHE A 165 -11.10 -1.66 6.87
C PHE A 165 -12.42 -1.89 6.12
N ILE A 166 -12.49 -1.47 4.85
CA ILE A 166 -13.75 -1.45 4.08
C ILE A 166 -14.34 -2.85 3.94
N LYS A 167 -13.51 -3.86 3.70
CA LYS A 167 -13.95 -5.25 3.55
C LYS A 167 -14.45 -5.90 4.84
N GLU A 168 -14.08 -5.38 5.98
CA GLU A 168 -14.59 -5.85 7.27
C GLU A 168 -16.04 -5.40 7.49
N ARG A 169 -16.39 -4.19 7.04
CA ARG A 169 -17.77 -3.67 7.16
C ARG A 169 -18.77 -4.39 6.26
N ASN A 170 -18.30 -5.04 5.19
CA ASN A 170 -19.12 -5.79 4.24
C ASN A 170 -18.51 -7.18 3.96
N PRO A 171 -18.57 -8.12 4.90
CA PRO A 171 -17.93 -9.43 4.76
C PRO A 171 -18.40 -10.25 3.55
N GLU A 172 -19.65 -10.03 3.11
CA GLU A 172 -20.26 -10.75 1.98
C GLU A 172 -19.90 -10.13 0.60
N ALA A 173 -19.38 -8.92 0.57
CA ALA A 173 -18.99 -8.27 -0.67
C ALA A 173 -17.59 -8.74 -1.10
N ALA A 174 -17.52 -9.88 -1.79
CA ALA A 174 -16.26 -10.46 -2.27
C ALA A 174 -15.50 -9.57 -3.27
N ALA A 175 -16.19 -8.63 -3.92
CA ALA A 175 -15.68 -7.79 -4.99
C ALA A 175 -15.88 -6.28 -4.72
N ILE A 176 -15.42 -5.78 -3.57
CA ILE A 176 -15.32 -4.33 -3.37
C ILE A 176 -14.00 -3.87 -3.99
N GLY A 177 -14.10 -3.05 -5.04
CA GLY A 177 -12.95 -2.41 -5.66
C GLY A 177 -12.42 -1.22 -4.85
N ASP A 178 -11.25 -0.73 -5.24
CA ASP A 178 -10.59 0.37 -4.50
C ASP A 178 -11.35 1.69 -4.60
N GLU A 179 -12.23 1.86 -5.58
CA GLU A 179 -13.12 3.01 -5.71
C GLU A 179 -14.01 3.21 -4.47
N ALA A 180 -14.27 2.16 -3.69
CA ALA A 180 -15.02 2.26 -2.44
C ALA A 180 -14.33 3.10 -1.36
N MET A 181 -13.03 3.39 -1.49
CA MET A 181 -12.31 4.30 -0.62
C MET A 181 -12.63 5.78 -0.89
N LEU A 182 -12.99 6.14 -2.13
CA LEU A 182 -13.24 7.54 -2.51
C LEU A 182 -14.36 8.21 -1.70
N PRO A 183 -15.52 7.57 -1.47
CA PRO A 183 -16.55 8.13 -0.59
C PRO A 183 -16.08 8.36 0.84
N GLU A 184 -15.21 7.50 1.40
CA GLU A 184 -14.66 7.67 2.74
C GLU A 184 -13.69 8.86 2.78
N VAL A 185 -12.85 9.01 1.75
CA VAL A 185 -11.99 10.20 1.59
C VAL A 185 -12.85 11.46 1.47
N ALA A 186 -13.92 11.45 0.67
CA ALA A 186 -14.82 12.59 0.54
C ALA A 186 -15.43 13.02 1.89
N LYS A 187 -15.89 12.05 2.70
CA LYS A 187 -16.40 12.31 4.06
C LYS A 187 -15.34 12.93 4.96
N THR A 188 -14.10 12.44 4.86
CA THR A 188 -12.96 12.95 5.62
C THR A 188 -12.67 14.40 5.24
N LEU A 189 -12.49 14.69 3.96
CA LEU A 189 -12.20 16.03 3.44
C LEU A 189 -13.34 17.04 3.72
N ALA A 190 -14.60 16.58 3.74
CA ALA A 190 -15.75 17.40 4.05
C ALA A 190 -15.77 17.93 5.50
N LYS A 191 -15.02 17.31 6.43
CA LYS A 191 -14.85 17.80 7.80
C LYS A 191 -14.06 19.12 7.88
N GLY A 192 -13.33 19.47 6.82
CA GLY A 192 -12.65 20.76 6.66
C GLY A 192 -11.55 21.03 7.67
N ARG A 193 -10.86 19.99 8.17
CA ARG A 193 -9.79 20.13 9.16
C ARG A 193 -8.60 20.91 8.61
N GLN A 194 -7.91 21.63 9.48
CA GLN A 194 -6.73 22.46 9.07
C GLN A 194 -5.52 21.60 8.70
N LYS A 195 -5.23 20.57 9.49
CA LYS A 195 -4.10 19.65 9.26
C LYS A 195 -4.66 18.23 9.17
N GLU A 196 -4.51 17.59 8.01
CA GLU A 196 -5.04 16.25 7.78
C GLU A 196 -4.05 15.36 7.03
N PHE A 197 -3.81 14.16 7.52
CA PHE A 197 -2.99 13.14 6.86
C PHE A 197 -3.82 11.88 6.65
N ILE A 198 -3.94 11.45 5.41
CA ILE A 198 -4.76 10.31 5.01
C ILE A 198 -3.83 9.24 4.41
N VAL A 199 -3.90 8.02 4.91
CA VAL A 199 -3.24 6.85 4.33
C VAL A 199 -4.29 5.95 3.70
N LEU A 200 -4.13 5.63 2.43
CA LEU A 200 -4.97 4.70 1.68
C LEU A 200 -4.18 3.45 1.36
N HIS A 201 -4.70 2.28 1.74
CA HIS A 201 -4.10 0.99 1.45
C HIS A 201 -4.99 0.21 0.49
N MET A 202 -4.56 0.14 -0.77
CA MET A 202 -5.31 -0.45 -1.87
C MET A 202 -5.26 -1.97 -1.87
N TYR A 203 -6.19 -2.59 -2.58
CA TYR A 203 -6.10 -3.98 -3.01
C TYR A 203 -5.45 -4.09 -4.40
N GLY A 204 -5.39 -3.00 -5.13
CA GLY A 204 -4.59 -2.72 -6.31
C GLY A 204 -4.61 -3.80 -7.38
N SER A 205 -3.40 -4.24 -7.76
CA SER A 205 -3.19 -5.25 -8.80
C SER A 205 -2.99 -6.67 -8.26
N HIS A 206 -3.48 -6.97 -7.04
CA HIS A 206 -3.38 -8.30 -6.46
C HIS A 206 -4.09 -9.36 -7.31
N PHE A 207 -3.48 -10.53 -7.48
CA PHE A 207 -4.11 -11.67 -8.16
C PHE A 207 -5.39 -12.11 -7.40
N ASN A 208 -6.55 -12.43 -8.00
CA ASN A 208 -6.88 -12.50 -9.43
C ASN A 208 -7.15 -11.11 -10.03
N TYR A 209 -6.38 -10.70 -11.03
CA TYR A 209 -6.42 -9.35 -11.62
C TYR A 209 -7.79 -8.95 -12.13
N ARG A 210 -8.54 -9.90 -12.76
CA ARG A 210 -9.86 -9.64 -13.34
C ARG A 210 -10.89 -9.14 -12.32
N GLU A 211 -10.69 -9.44 -11.05
CA GLU A 211 -11.58 -9.04 -9.95
C GLU A 211 -11.25 -7.65 -9.38
N ARG A 212 -10.21 -6.98 -9.88
CA ARG A 212 -9.73 -5.71 -9.31
C ARG A 212 -10.37 -4.47 -9.95
N TYR A 213 -11.14 -4.64 -11.01
CA TYR A 213 -11.83 -3.55 -11.70
C TYR A 213 -13.21 -4.01 -12.20
N PRO A 214 -14.18 -3.09 -12.30
CA PRO A 214 -15.51 -3.42 -12.81
C PRO A 214 -15.46 -3.73 -14.33
N ARG A 215 -16.41 -4.54 -14.82
CA ARG A 215 -16.41 -4.99 -16.22
C ARG A 215 -16.36 -3.87 -17.26
N GLN A 216 -17.03 -2.76 -16.98
CA GLN A 216 -17.06 -1.58 -17.85
C GLN A 216 -15.72 -0.84 -17.91
N ALA A 217 -14.83 -1.04 -16.96
CA ALA A 217 -13.47 -0.46 -16.95
C ALA A 217 -12.44 -1.32 -17.70
N ALA A 218 -12.82 -2.51 -18.20
CA ALA A 218 -11.94 -3.37 -18.99
C ALA A 218 -11.64 -2.73 -20.35
N PHE A 219 -10.42 -2.27 -20.55
CA PHE A 219 -9.92 -1.63 -21.76
C PHE A 219 -9.19 -2.64 -22.68
N PHE A 220 -8.26 -3.39 -22.10
CA PHE A 220 -7.51 -4.43 -22.82
C PHE A 220 -8.27 -5.76 -22.74
N LYS A 221 -8.48 -6.41 -23.90
CA LYS A 221 -9.26 -7.65 -23.99
C LYS A 221 -8.61 -8.64 -24.97
N PRO A 222 -8.86 -9.96 -24.80
CA PRO A 222 -9.63 -10.61 -23.73
C PRO A 222 -8.89 -10.55 -22.37
N ASP A 223 -9.64 -10.54 -21.25
CA ASP A 223 -9.11 -10.33 -19.89
C ASP A 223 -9.71 -11.27 -18.82
N ASP A 224 -10.35 -12.36 -19.25
CA ASP A 224 -11.18 -13.21 -18.39
C ASP A 224 -10.49 -14.46 -17.84
N ALA A 225 -9.16 -14.62 -18.06
CA ALA A 225 -8.41 -15.72 -17.49
C ALA A 225 -8.25 -15.55 -15.97
N THR A 226 -8.58 -16.63 -15.24
CA THR A 226 -8.50 -16.72 -13.78
C THR A 226 -7.37 -17.62 -13.29
N GLU A 227 -6.71 -18.33 -14.21
CA GLU A 227 -5.64 -19.27 -13.89
C GLU A 227 -4.30 -18.79 -14.44
N ALA A 228 -3.27 -18.75 -13.60
CA ALA A 228 -1.89 -18.42 -13.97
C ALA A 228 -1.24 -19.58 -14.75
N LYS A 229 -1.66 -19.78 -16.00
CA LYS A 229 -1.10 -20.78 -16.93
C LYS A 229 -0.51 -20.07 -18.14
N ALA A 230 0.60 -20.62 -18.67
CA ALA A 230 1.30 -20.05 -19.84
C ALA A 230 0.38 -19.79 -21.06
N LYS A 231 -0.60 -20.68 -21.31
CA LYS A 231 -1.60 -20.50 -22.39
C LYS A 231 -2.51 -19.28 -22.19
N ASN A 232 -2.65 -18.80 -20.98
CA ASN A 232 -3.52 -17.67 -20.61
C ASN A 232 -2.74 -16.35 -20.53
N ARG A 233 -1.45 -16.34 -20.84
CA ARG A 233 -0.53 -15.21 -20.58
C ARG A 233 -1.05 -13.89 -21.16
N GLU A 234 -1.54 -13.88 -22.37
CA GLU A 234 -2.09 -12.66 -22.99
C GLU A 234 -3.26 -12.08 -22.19
N GLN A 235 -4.21 -12.93 -21.82
CA GLN A 235 -5.39 -12.51 -21.04
C GLN A 235 -4.99 -12.02 -19.64
N LEU A 236 -4.01 -12.67 -19.01
CA LEU A 236 -3.49 -12.25 -17.70
C LEU A 236 -2.80 -10.89 -17.78
N VAL A 237 -1.97 -10.67 -18.83
CA VAL A 237 -1.35 -9.36 -19.08
C VAL A 237 -2.41 -8.29 -19.33
N ASN A 238 -3.45 -8.59 -20.12
CA ASN A 238 -4.56 -7.67 -20.37
C ASN A 238 -5.29 -7.32 -19.06
N ALA A 239 -5.61 -8.32 -18.25
CA ALA A 239 -6.26 -8.11 -16.96
C ALA A 239 -5.38 -7.28 -16.02
N TYR A 240 -4.09 -7.59 -15.95
CA TYR A 240 -3.14 -6.83 -15.12
C TYR A 240 -3.00 -5.37 -15.58
N ASP A 241 -2.85 -5.12 -16.87
CA ASP A 241 -2.78 -3.77 -17.41
C ASP A 241 -4.08 -2.97 -17.16
N ASN A 242 -5.22 -3.64 -17.16
CA ASN A 242 -6.49 -3.04 -16.76
C ASN A 242 -6.50 -2.63 -15.28
N THR A 243 -5.84 -3.38 -14.38
CA THR A 243 -5.72 -2.97 -12.97
C THR A 243 -4.90 -1.70 -12.83
N ILE A 244 -3.79 -1.58 -13.57
CA ILE A 244 -2.96 -0.36 -13.58
C ILE A 244 -3.77 0.83 -14.11
N ARG A 245 -4.53 0.62 -15.20
CA ARG A 245 -5.38 1.66 -15.77
C ARG A 245 -6.53 2.08 -14.85
N PHE A 246 -7.02 1.16 -14.04
CA PHE A 246 -8.02 1.46 -13.04
C PHE A 246 -7.43 2.27 -11.87
N THR A 247 -6.22 1.90 -11.42
CA THR A 247 -5.45 2.68 -10.44
C THR A 247 -5.16 4.10 -10.95
N ASP A 248 -4.79 4.27 -12.22
CA ASP A 248 -4.61 5.58 -12.87
C ASP A 248 -5.86 6.46 -12.72
N SER A 249 -7.04 5.87 -12.96
CA SER A 249 -8.31 6.57 -12.80
C SER A 249 -8.58 6.97 -11.34
N PHE A 250 -8.32 6.06 -10.39
CA PHE A 250 -8.46 6.31 -8.96
C PHE A 250 -7.59 7.46 -8.49
N ILE A 251 -6.30 7.46 -8.85
CA ILE A 251 -5.35 8.52 -8.49
C ILE A 251 -5.76 9.87 -9.08
N ALA A 252 -6.23 9.90 -10.33
CA ALA A 252 -6.70 11.12 -10.97
C ALA A 252 -7.95 11.70 -10.27
N GLU A 253 -8.91 10.86 -9.87
CA GLU A 253 -10.08 11.29 -9.12
C GLU A 253 -9.70 11.82 -7.74
N LEU A 254 -8.83 11.11 -7.03
CA LEU A 254 -8.33 11.52 -5.72
C LEU A 254 -7.61 12.88 -5.81
N SER A 255 -6.75 13.08 -6.81
CA SER A 255 -6.08 14.36 -7.06
C SER A 255 -7.09 15.49 -7.31
N ALA A 256 -8.11 15.22 -8.12
CA ALA A 256 -9.17 16.20 -8.37
C ALA A 256 -9.98 16.55 -7.11
N MET A 257 -10.19 15.58 -6.20
CA MET A 257 -10.83 15.84 -4.91
C MET A 257 -9.97 16.73 -4.03
N LEU A 258 -8.66 16.48 -3.96
CA LEU A 258 -7.71 17.32 -3.22
C LEU A 258 -7.66 18.74 -3.75
N GLY A 259 -7.60 18.92 -5.07
CA GLY A 259 -7.62 20.25 -5.71
C GLY A 259 -8.83 21.10 -5.34
N LYS A 260 -9.97 20.47 -5.06
CA LYS A 260 -11.21 21.17 -4.62
C LYS A 260 -11.18 21.65 -3.17
N THR A 261 -10.24 21.17 -2.35
CA THR A 261 -10.19 21.53 -0.92
C THR A 261 -9.69 22.95 -0.69
N GLY A 262 -8.96 23.53 -1.64
CA GLY A 262 -8.25 24.80 -1.46
C GLY A 262 -7.09 24.73 -0.46
N ALA A 263 -6.74 23.55 0.04
CA ALA A 263 -5.62 23.32 0.94
C ALA A 263 -4.29 23.23 0.17
N GLN A 264 -3.18 23.53 0.84
CA GLN A 264 -1.88 23.03 0.38
C GLN A 264 -1.94 21.50 0.46
N SER A 265 -1.75 20.81 -0.66
CA SER A 265 -1.92 19.37 -0.69
C SER A 265 -0.82 18.67 -1.48
N ALA A 266 -0.48 17.47 -1.02
CA ALA A 266 0.35 16.56 -1.77
C ALA A 266 -0.27 15.15 -1.73
N LEU A 267 -0.18 14.46 -2.86
CA LEU A 267 -0.56 13.06 -3.01
C LEU A 267 0.69 12.29 -3.41
N LEU A 268 1.07 11.31 -2.60
CA LEU A 268 2.13 10.36 -2.93
C LEU A 268 1.50 9.00 -3.20
N TYR A 269 1.77 8.44 -4.38
CA TYR A 269 1.43 7.05 -4.71
C TYR A 269 2.68 6.22 -4.86
N THR A 270 2.71 5.05 -4.24
CA THR A 270 3.70 4.01 -4.46
C THR A 270 3.05 2.64 -4.37
N SER A 271 3.47 1.69 -5.21
CA SER A 271 3.12 0.30 -4.97
C SER A 271 4.03 -0.30 -3.90
N ASP A 272 3.54 -1.28 -3.18
CA ASP A 272 4.30 -2.00 -2.18
C ASP A 272 5.38 -2.90 -2.81
N HIS A 273 5.06 -3.58 -3.90
CA HIS A 273 6.00 -4.35 -4.73
C HIS A 273 5.48 -4.48 -6.17
N GLY A 274 6.23 -5.15 -7.01
CA GLY A 274 5.83 -5.52 -8.38
C GLY A 274 5.33 -6.95 -8.48
N GLU A 275 5.11 -7.42 -9.72
CA GLU A 275 4.59 -8.75 -10.05
C GLU A 275 5.40 -9.43 -11.14
N ASN A 276 5.44 -10.76 -11.15
CA ASN A 276 5.94 -11.57 -12.25
C ASN A 276 4.78 -12.12 -13.07
N ILE A 277 4.62 -11.59 -14.31
CA ILE A 277 3.53 -11.96 -15.23
C ILE A 277 4.08 -12.62 -16.49
#